data_b8733b2c53a4eb25abcb326c7173a1df
#
_entry.id   b8733b2c53a4eb25abcb326c7173a1df
#
_cell.length_a   1.000
_cell.length_b   1.000
_cell.length_c   1.000
_cell.angle_alpha   90.00
_cell.angle_beta   90.00
_cell.angle_gamma   90.00
#
_symmetry.space_group_name_H-M   'P 1'
#
loop_
_entity.id
_entity.type
_entity.pdbx_description
1 polymer ?
#
loop_
_entity_poly.entity_id
_entity_poly.type
_entity_poly.pdbx_seq_one_letter_code
_entity_poly.pdbx_strand_id
1 'polypeptide(L)'
;MTRKILVTSALPYANGPLHVGHIAGAYLPGDIYVRYLRQRGNDVVYVCGSDEHGAAITIQAKKESTTPQAIIDKYHEINKQAFKDLGIDFDIYHRTSSELHRETASAYFKDLYDKGVFVEQETEQYYDEEFDQFLADRYIVGTCPRCSHDSAYGDQCEKCGATLNPTDLINPRSTLSGATPVLKPTTNWFLPLDKLSDDLRRYITSHPEWKPNVYGQTLSWLDAGDGHGAFAQA
;
A
#
# COMPACT_ATOMS: atom_id res chain seq x y z
N MET A 1 -16.58 -30.30 -11.29
CA MET A 1 -17.21 -28.97 -11.42
C MET A 1 -16.11 -27.94 -11.70
N THR A 2 -16.27 -27.13 -12.73
CA THR A 2 -15.37 -26.01 -13.04
C THR A 2 -15.49 -24.95 -11.94
N ARG A 3 -14.40 -24.63 -11.26
CA ARG A 3 -14.39 -23.56 -10.25
C ARG A 3 -14.11 -22.22 -10.94
N LYS A 4 -14.81 -21.17 -10.52
CA LYS A 4 -14.48 -19.79 -10.88
C LYS A 4 -13.49 -19.25 -9.86
N ILE A 5 -12.34 -18.78 -10.33
CA ILE A 5 -11.22 -18.37 -9.49
C ILE A 5 -10.74 -17.00 -9.95
N LEU A 6 -10.67 -16.04 -9.03
CA LEU A 6 -9.99 -14.77 -9.24
C LEU A 6 -8.61 -14.83 -8.59
N VAL A 7 -7.59 -14.53 -9.37
CA VAL A 7 -6.20 -14.39 -8.88
C VAL A 7 -5.77 -12.95 -9.03
N THR A 8 -5.16 -12.42 -8.00
CA THR A 8 -4.61 -11.06 -7.99
C THR A 8 -3.14 -11.10 -7.62
N SER A 9 -2.36 -10.16 -8.16
CA SER A 9 -1.00 -9.86 -7.69
C SER A 9 -0.94 -8.46 -7.10
N ALA A 10 0.01 -8.24 -6.20
CA ALA A 10 0.25 -6.91 -5.64
C ALA A 10 0.51 -5.89 -6.77
N LEU A 11 -0.10 -4.71 -6.67
CA LEU A 11 0.08 -3.67 -7.66
C LEU A 11 1.46 -3.05 -7.52
N PRO A 12 2.28 -3.02 -8.59
CA PRO A 12 3.57 -2.31 -8.53
C PRO A 12 3.36 -0.80 -8.54
N TYR A 13 4.12 -0.09 -7.73
CA TYR A 13 4.20 1.36 -7.81
C TYR A 13 4.73 1.81 -9.17
N ALA A 14 4.02 2.75 -9.81
CA ALA A 14 4.43 3.35 -11.08
C ALA A 14 5.43 4.50 -10.88
N ASN A 15 6.47 4.28 -10.07
CA ASN A 15 7.53 5.25 -9.78
C ASN A 15 8.93 4.78 -10.22
N GLY A 16 9.00 3.60 -10.83
CA GLY A 16 10.24 2.98 -11.28
C GLY A 16 10.01 1.71 -12.08
N PRO A 17 11.07 1.18 -12.73
CA PRO A 17 10.99 -0.10 -13.43
C PRO A 17 10.94 -1.25 -12.43
N LEU A 18 10.34 -2.36 -12.86
CA LEU A 18 10.38 -3.60 -12.12
C LEU A 18 11.81 -4.18 -12.11
N HIS A 19 12.18 -4.79 -11.00
CA HIS A 19 13.41 -5.57 -10.90
C HIS A 19 13.10 -7.06 -10.66
N VAL A 20 14.13 -7.91 -10.76
CA VAL A 20 13.98 -9.36 -10.65
C VAL A 20 13.29 -9.81 -9.35
N GLY A 21 13.49 -9.10 -8.25
CA GLY A 21 12.83 -9.39 -6.97
C GLY A 21 11.31 -9.20 -7.02
N HIS A 22 10.81 -8.18 -7.72
CA HIS A 22 9.38 -8.01 -7.96
C HIS A 22 8.82 -9.16 -8.79
N ILE A 23 9.52 -9.51 -9.88
CA ILE A 23 9.09 -10.57 -10.79
C ILE A 23 9.03 -11.92 -10.09
N ALA A 24 10.12 -12.31 -9.41
CA ALA A 24 10.23 -13.60 -8.74
C ALA A 24 9.35 -13.70 -7.48
N GLY A 25 9.10 -12.58 -6.79
CA GLY A 25 8.36 -12.58 -5.53
C GLY A 25 6.84 -12.54 -5.69
N ALA A 26 6.33 -11.81 -6.69
CA ALA A 26 4.91 -11.51 -6.78
C ALA A 26 4.25 -11.96 -8.10
N TYR A 27 4.88 -11.71 -9.24
CA TYR A 27 4.17 -11.82 -10.53
C TYR A 27 4.34 -13.17 -11.19
N LEU A 28 5.58 -13.68 -11.28
CA LEU A 28 5.85 -14.97 -11.87
C LEU A 28 5.18 -16.13 -11.12
N PRO A 29 5.20 -16.19 -9.78
CA PRO A 29 4.45 -17.21 -9.03
C PRO A 29 2.95 -17.18 -9.30
N GLY A 30 2.37 -15.98 -9.43
CA GLY A 30 0.95 -15.80 -9.79
C GLY A 30 0.63 -16.34 -11.15
N ASP A 31 1.43 -16.01 -12.18
CA ASP A 31 1.26 -16.49 -13.55
C ASP A 31 1.39 -18.01 -13.66
N ILE A 32 2.40 -18.60 -13.01
CA ILE A 32 2.58 -20.06 -12.95
C ILE A 32 1.34 -20.73 -12.33
N TYR A 33 0.85 -20.18 -11.24
CA TYR A 33 -0.34 -20.73 -10.57
C TYR A 33 -1.59 -20.62 -11.44
N VAL A 34 -1.81 -19.51 -12.13
CA VAL A 34 -2.92 -19.29 -13.06
C VAL A 34 -2.85 -20.29 -14.21
N ARG A 35 -1.68 -20.48 -14.83
CA ARG A 35 -1.48 -21.48 -15.90
C ARG A 35 -1.79 -22.88 -15.41
N TYR A 36 -1.33 -23.26 -14.23
CA TYR A 36 -1.65 -24.55 -13.62
C TYR A 36 -3.15 -24.74 -13.44
N LEU A 37 -3.85 -23.73 -12.87
CA LEU A 37 -5.29 -23.80 -12.65
C LEU A 37 -6.08 -23.93 -13.97
N ARG A 38 -5.69 -23.19 -15.00
CA ARG A 38 -6.30 -23.25 -16.35
C ARG A 38 -6.11 -24.62 -16.98
N GLN A 39 -4.92 -25.21 -16.88
CA GLN A 39 -4.63 -26.58 -17.35
C GLN A 39 -5.46 -27.63 -16.60
N ARG A 40 -5.88 -27.35 -15.37
CA ARG A 40 -6.79 -28.20 -14.58
C ARG A 40 -8.27 -27.98 -14.95
N GLY A 41 -8.58 -27.18 -15.97
CA GLY A 41 -9.92 -26.92 -16.45
C GLY A 41 -10.75 -25.96 -15.59
N ASN A 42 -10.11 -25.11 -14.76
CA ASN A 42 -10.80 -24.09 -14.02
C ASN A 42 -11.01 -22.81 -14.87
N ASP A 43 -12.07 -22.07 -14.55
CA ASP A 43 -12.34 -20.74 -15.07
C ASP A 43 -11.59 -19.72 -14.21
N VAL A 44 -10.51 -19.14 -14.74
CA VAL A 44 -9.58 -18.30 -13.97
C VAL A 44 -9.42 -16.95 -14.62
N VAL A 45 -9.63 -15.90 -13.86
CA VAL A 45 -9.31 -14.51 -14.21
C VAL A 45 -8.12 -14.05 -13.38
N TYR A 46 -7.09 -13.53 -14.04
CA TYR A 46 -5.87 -13.00 -13.43
C TYR A 46 -5.79 -11.49 -13.64
N VAL A 47 -5.83 -10.73 -12.57
CA VAL A 47 -5.84 -9.26 -12.62
C VAL A 47 -4.69 -8.65 -11.84
N CYS A 48 -4.18 -7.54 -12.38
CA CYS A 48 -3.21 -6.68 -11.74
C CYS A 48 -3.38 -5.25 -12.28
N GLY A 49 -2.52 -4.34 -11.86
CA GLY A 49 -2.51 -2.96 -12.34
C GLY A 49 -1.36 -2.17 -11.71
N SER A 50 -1.13 -0.96 -12.19
CA SER A 50 -0.18 -0.05 -11.58
C SER A 50 -0.80 0.67 -10.40
N ASP A 51 -0.07 0.75 -9.28
CA ASP A 51 -0.37 1.69 -8.20
C ASP A 51 0.20 3.06 -8.57
N GLU A 52 -0.69 4.03 -8.76
CA GLU A 52 -0.36 5.32 -9.36
C GLU A 52 -0.64 6.51 -8.44
N HIS A 53 -0.79 6.25 -7.14
CA HIS A 53 -0.99 7.27 -6.12
C HIS A 53 0.08 7.20 -5.03
N GLY A 54 0.29 8.31 -4.34
CA GLY A 54 1.16 8.36 -3.17
C GLY A 54 2.44 9.17 -3.35
N ALA A 55 3.11 9.42 -2.21
CA ALA A 55 4.26 10.30 -2.08
C ALA A 55 5.46 9.89 -2.95
N ALA A 56 5.69 8.59 -3.13
CA ALA A 56 6.83 8.08 -3.91
C ALA A 56 6.80 8.54 -5.37
N ILE A 57 5.62 8.69 -5.97
CA ILE A 57 5.46 9.19 -7.35
C ILE A 57 5.79 10.67 -7.42
N THR A 58 5.31 11.47 -6.48
CA THR A 58 5.61 12.91 -6.41
C THR A 58 7.09 13.17 -6.17
N ILE A 59 7.73 12.38 -5.29
CA ILE A 59 9.17 12.44 -5.06
C ILE A 59 9.95 12.10 -6.34
N GLN A 60 9.53 11.05 -7.06
CA GLN A 60 10.17 10.67 -8.31
C GLN A 60 9.99 11.73 -9.40
N ALA A 61 8.82 12.34 -9.50
CA ALA A 61 8.54 13.44 -10.41
C ALA A 61 9.47 14.64 -10.16
N LYS A 62 9.69 15.01 -8.90
CA LYS A 62 10.65 16.06 -8.51
C LYS A 62 12.08 15.70 -8.93
N LYS A 63 12.52 14.45 -8.67
CA LYS A 63 13.85 13.97 -9.06
C LYS A 63 14.09 14.01 -10.57
N GLU A 64 13.07 13.66 -11.36
CA GLU A 64 13.14 13.67 -12.83
C GLU A 64 12.76 15.04 -13.44
N SER A 65 12.47 16.07 -12.62
CA SER A 65 12.04 17.40 -13.06
C SER A 65 10.85 17.36 -14.01
N THR A 66 9.84 16.56 -13.68
CA THR A 66 8.65 16.31 -14.48
C THR A 66 7.38 16.30 -13.60
N THR A 67 6.24 15.95 -14.18
CA THR A 67 4.97 15.88 -13.47
C THR A 67 4.69 14.45 -12.94
N PRO A 68 3.92 14.29 -11.85
CA PRO A 68 3.46 12.98 -11.40
C PRO A 68 2.77 12.18 -12.50
N GLN A 69 1.95 12.83 -13.34
CA GLN A 69 1.27 12.18 -14.46
C GLN A 69 2.26 11.58 -15.46
N ALA A 70 3.31 12.31 -15.84
CA ALA A 70 4.32 11.80 -16.77
C ALA A 70 5.10 10.61 -16.19
N ILE A 71 5.33 10.59 -14.87
CA ILE A 71 5.96 9.44 -14.18
C ILE A 71 5.09 8.20 -14.28
N ILE A 72 3.82 8.29 -13.89
CA ILE A 72 2.92 7.13 -13.90
C ILE A 72 2.67 6.63 -15.33
N ASP A 73 2.54 7.50 -16.30
CA ASP A 73 2.37 7.10 -17.71
C ASP A 73 3.60 6.34 -18.22
N LYS A 74 4.79 6.88 -17.95
CA LYS A 74 6.06 6.26 -18.33
C LYS A 74 6.23 4.86 -17.72
N TYR A 75 6.09 4.74 -16.40
CA TYR A 75 6.37 3.49 -15.70
C TYR A 75 5.24 2.46 -15.82
N HIS A 76 4.00 2.89 -16.02
CA HIS A 76 2.91 1.98 -16.39
C HIS A 76 3.27 1.20 -17.67
N GLU A 77 3.65 1.90 -18.74
CA GLU A 77 3.96 1.25 -20.02
C GLU A 77 5.25 0.41 -19.94
N ILE A 78 6.30 0.89 -19.26
CA ILE A 78 7.53 0.11 -19.05
C ILE A 78 7.24 -1.21 -18.33
N ASN A 79 6.49 -1.15 -17.24
CA ASN A 79 6.17 -2.32 -16.43
C ASN A 79 5.24 -3.30 -17.19
N LYS A 80 4.26 -2.77 -17.89
CA LYS A 80 3.37 -3.56 -18.75
C LYS A 80 4.13 -4.29 -19.87
N GLN A 81 5.09 -3.61 -20.49
CA GLN A 81 5.94 -4.24 -21.50
C GLN A 81 6.85 -5.30 -20.89
N ALA A 82 7.45 -5.03 -19.72
CA ALA A 82 8.28 -6.00 -19.02
C ALA A 82 7.53 -7.31 -18.69
N PHE A 83 6.25 -7.22 -18.28
CA PHE A 83 5.42 -8.41 -18.09
C PHE A 83 5.24 -9.21 -19.38
N LYS A 84 4.95 -8.54 -20.50
CA LYS A 84 4.84 -9.20 -21.81
C LYS A 84 6.14 -9.89 -22.22
N ASP A 85 7.28 -9.22 -22.07
CA ASP A 85 8.59 -9.74 -22.46
C ASP A 85 8.96 -10.98 -21.64
N LEU A 86 8.47 -11.08 -20.41
CA LEU A 86 8.65 -12.22 -19.53
C LEU A 86 7.54 -13.29 -19.68
N GLY A 87 6.58 -13.08 -20.58
CA GLY A 87 5.47 -13.98 -20.80
C GLY A 87 4.48 -14.08 -19.65
N ILE A 88 4.45 -13.09 -18.75
CA ILE A 88 3.45 -12.97 -17.68
C ILE A 88 2.19 -12.35 -18.26
N ASP A 89 1.09 -13.08 -18.22
CA ASP A 89 -0.13 -12.75 -18.95
C ASP A 89 -1.32 -12.52 -18.02
N PHE A 90 -1.62 -11.24 -17.78
CA PHE A 90 -2.82 -10.82 -17.05
C PHE A 90 -4.01 -10.71 -18.02
N ASP A 91 -5.18 -11.18 -17.60
CA ASP A 91 -6.42 -10.89 -18.35
C ASP A 91 -6.73 -9.40 -18.32
N ILE A 92 -6.42 -8.75 -17.19
CA ILE A 92 -6.58 -7.30 -17.02
C ILE A 92 -5.34 -6.76 -16.30
N TYR A 93 -4.62 -5.83 -16.95
CA TYR A 93 -3.61 -4.99 -16.34
C TYR A 93 -4.03 -3.53 -16.48
N HIS A 94 -4.51 -2.93 -15.40
CA HIS A 94 -5.15 -1.62 -15.43
C HIS A 94 -4.41 -0.59 -14.56
N ARG A 95 -5.02 0.56 -14.30
CA ARG A 95 -4.42 1.69 -13.60
C ARG A 95 -5.31 2.16 -12.45
N THR A 96 -4.72 2.45 -11.27
CA THR A 96 -5.48 3.03 -10.15
C THR A 96 -5.87 4.50 -10.41
N SER A 97 -5.19 5.21 -11.31
CA SER A 97 -5.54 6.57 -11.73
C SER A 97 -6.65 6.63 -12.78
N SER A 98 -7.17 5.50 -13.27
CA SER A 98 -8.23 5.47 -14.27
C SER A 98 -9.55 6.02 -13.72
N GLU A 99 -10.36 6.60 -14.61
CA GLU A 99 -11.71 7.09 -14.30
C GLU A 99 -12.57 6.01 -13.62
N LEU A 100 -12.58 4.80 -14.20
CA LEU A 100 -13.34 3.67 -13.66
C LEU A 100 -12.92 3.33 -12.22
N HIS A 101 -11.61 3.33 -11.93
CA HIS A 101 -11.12 3.05 -10.58
C HIS A 101 -11.55 4.17 -9.61
N ARG A 102 -11.40 5.42 -10.01
CA ARG A 102 -11.78 6.59 -9.20
C ARG A 102 -13.26 6.56 -8.84
N GLU A 103 -14.13 6.35 -9.83
CA GLU A 103 -15.58 6.26 -9.62
C GLU A 103 -15.94 5.09 -8.69
N THR A 104 -15.37 3.92 -8.94
CA THR A 104 -15.63 2.71 -8.15
C THR A 104 -15.16 2.87 -6.70
N ALA A 105 -13.93 3.35 -6.50
CA ALA A 105 -13.37 3.56 -5.16
C ALA A 105 -14.15 4.60 -4.37
N SER A 106 -14.50 5.73 -5.03
CA SER A 106 -15.31 6.80 -4.40
C SER A 106 -16.72 6.32 -4.04
N ALA A 107 -17.36 5.55 -4.91
CA ALA A 107 -18.68 4.99 -4.64
C ALA A 107 -18.65 3.98 -3.50
N TYR A 108 -17.62 3.14 -3.44
CA TYR A 108 -17.43 2.16 -2.37
C TYR A 108 -17.17 2.85 -1.02
N PHE A 109 -16.28 3.85 -1.00
CA PHE A 109 -16.03 4.63 0.21
C PHE A 109 -17.32 5.32 0.71
N LYS A 110 -18.05 5.96 -0.22
CA LYS A 110 -19.30 6.63 0.11
C LYS A 110 -20.35 5.66 0.68
N ASP A 111 -20.48 4.47 0.12
CA ASP A 111 -21.40 3.44 0.63
C ASP A 111 -21.06 3.04 2.07
N LEU A 112 -19.78 2.85 2.39
CA LEU A 112 -19.33 2.56 3.75
C LEU A 112 -19.55 3.75 4.70
N TYR A 113 -19.32 4.96 4.23
CA TYR A 113 -19.57 6.18 5.00
C TYR A 113 -21.06 6.34 5.32
N ASP A 114 -21.94 6.20 4.32
CA ASP A 114 -23.39 6.30 4.49
C ASP A 114 -23.95 5.21 5.43
N LYS A 115 -23.28 4.07 5.53
CA LYS A 115 -23.58 2.99 6.49
C LYS A 115 -23.04 3.23 7.90
N GLY A 116 -22.32 4.34 8.13
CA GLY A 116 -21.74 4.67 9.43
C GLY A 116 -20.64 3.71 9.88
N VAL A 117 -19.91 3.11 8.93
CA VAL A 117 -18.85 2.14 9.24
C VAL A 117 -17.63 2.85 9.83
N PHE A 118 -17.35 4.08 9.39
CA PHE A 118 -16.19 4.84 9.85
C PHE A 118 -16.47 5.59 11.17
N VAL A 119 -15.40 5.84 11.92
CA VAL A 119 -15.41 6.75 13.06
C VAL A 119 -14.48 7.93 12.78
N GLU A 120 -14.89 9.12 13.16
CA GLU A 120 -14.06 10.30 13.07
C GLU A 120 -13.23 10.45 14.35
N GLN A 121 -11.94 10.73 14.18
CA GLN A 121 -11.04 11.02 15.30
C GLN A 121 -10.13 12.19 14.95
N GLU A 122 -9.94 13.09 15.92
CA GLU A 122 -8.91 14.11 15.84
C GLU A 122 -7.56 13.49 16.22
N THR A 123 -6.58 13.70 15.37
CA THR A 123 -5.19 13.25 15.56
C THR A 123 -4.23 14.40 15.30
N GLU A 124 -3.01 14.30 15.78
CA GLU A 124 -1.95 15.23 15.41
C GLU A 124 -1.13 14.66 14.26
N GLN A 125 -0.88 15.47 13.25
CA GLN A 125 -0.08 15.09 12.09
C GLN A 125 0.95 16.18 11.79
N TYR A 126 2.12 15.79 11.30
CA TYR A 126 3.14 16.74 10.88
C TYR A 126 2.69 17.57 9.69
N TYR A 127 2.97 18.86 9.77
CA TYR A 127 2.61 19.88 8.81
C TYR A 127 3.85 20.68 8.40
N ASP A 128 4.02 20.88 7.11
CA ASP A 128 5.06 21.73 6.56
C ASP A 128 4.50 23.14 6.33
N GLU A 129 4.97 24.11 7.11
CA GLU A 129 4.47 25.48 7.04
C GLU A 129 4.94 26.21 5.76
N GLU A 130 6.07 25.80 5.18
CA GLU A 130 6.58 26.39 3.96
C GLU A 130 5.77 25.93 2.72
N PHE A 131 5.34 24.69 2.72
CA PHE A 131 4.54 24.09 1.64
C PHE A 131 3.04 24.09 1.93
N ASP A 132 2.61 24.59 3.09
CA ASP A 132 1.21 24.73 3.52
C ASP A 132 0.42 23.42 3.37
N GLN A 133 1.01 22.29 3.83
CA GLN A 133 0.38 20.98 3.71
C GLN A 133 0.75 20.01 4.82
N PHE A 134 -0.15 19.08 5.13
CA PHE A 134 0.16 17.91 5.95
C PHE A 134 1.13 16.98 5.22
N LEU A 135 2.02 16.36 6.00
CA LEU A 135 3.04 15.47 5.47
C LEU A 135 2.60 14.02 5.60
N ALA A 136 2.58 13.31 4.48
CA ALA A 136 2.52 11.86 4.51
C ALA A 136 3.85 11.30 5.10
N ASP A 137 3.79 10.10 5.67
CA ASP A 137 4.90 9.49 6.41
C ASP A 137 6.23 9.49 5.64
N ARG A 138 6.19 9.26 4.32
CA ARG A 138 7.36 9.27 3.44
C ARG A 138 7.89 10.66 3.08
N TYR A 139 7.18 11.71 3.44
CA TYR A 139 7.68 13.09 3.39
C TYR A 139 8.42 13.51 4.65
N ILE A 140 8.51 12.62 5.65
CA ILE A 140 9.19 12.88 6.91
C ILE A 140 10.39 11.94 7.01
N VAL A 141 11.56 12.51 7.28
CA VAL A 141 12.79 11.78 7.53
C VAL A 141 13.40 12.23 8.84
N GLY A 142 14.06 11.32 9.52
CA GLY A 142 14.74 11.62 10.77
C GLY A 142 15.62 10.47 11.23
N THR A 143 16.16 10.58 12.44
CA THR A 143 16.99 9.53 13.00
C THR A 143 16.12 8.43 13.62
N CYS A 144 16.37 7.19 13.23
CA CYS A 144 15.68 6.02 13.77
C CYS A 144 15.97 5.85 15.27
N PRO A 145 14.95 5.75 16.14
CA PRO A 145 15.17 5.56 17.58
C PRO A 145 15.73 4.17 17.92
N ARG A 146 15.63 3.18 17.02
CA ARG A 146 16.11 1.81 17.26
C ARG A 146 17.56 1.55 16.85
N CYS A 147 17.99 2.11 15.71
CA CYS A 147 19.32 1.82 15.15
C CYS A 147 20.16 3.06 14.85
N SER A 148 19.68 4.25 15.17
CA SER A 148 20.34 5.53 14.96
C SER A 148 20.69 5.81 13.50
N HIS A 149 19.94 5.27 12.55
CA HIS A 149 20.08 5.58 11.14
C HIS A 149 19.49 6.96 10.86
N ASP A 150 20.26 7.87 10.25
CA ASP A 150 19.91 9.32 10.13
C ASP A 150 18.86 9.64 9.09
N SER A 151 18.47 8.68 8.26
CA SER A 151 17.56 8.87 7.13
C SER A 151 16.42 7.85 7.14
N ALA A 152 15.88 7.53 8.32
CA ALA A 152 14.69 6.70 8.44
C ALA A 152 13.45 7.51 8.02
N TYR A 153 12.54 6.87 7.27
CA TYR A 153 11.24 7.45 6.96
C TYR A 153 10.25 7.32 8.12
N GLY A 154 9.18 8.11 8.06
CA GLY A 154 8.18 8.15 9.13
C GLY A 154 7.40 6.85 9.31
N ASP A 155 7.31 5.99 8.28
CA ASP A 155 6.64 4.69 8.32
C ASP A 155 7.58 3.53 8.64
N GLN A 156 8.85 3.62 8.22
CA GLN A 156 9.80 2.51 8.33
C GLN A 156 11.25 2.96 8.28
N CYS A 157 12.11 2.28 9.03
CA CYS A 157 13.55 2.42 8.88
C CYS A 157 14.09 1.46 7.83
N GLU A 158 14.60 1.98 6.72
CA GLU A 158 15.16 1.18 5.61
C GLU A 158 16.40 0.36 6.02
N LYS A 159 17.09 0.73 7.10
CA LYS A 159 18.29 0.03 7.57
C LYS A 159 17.99 -1.17 8.47
N CYS A 160 17.08 -1.03 9.42
CA CYS A 160 16.79 -2.10 10.39
C CYS A 160 15.42 -2.74 10.21
N GLY A 161 14.59 -2.25 9.27
CA GLY A 161 13.26 -2.77 8.98
C GLY A 161 12.20 -2.46 10.06
N ALA A 162 12.52 -1.62 11.04
CA ALA A 162 11.57 -1.29 12.10
C ALA A 162 10.41 -0.45 11.55
N THR A 163 9.18 -0.84 11.85
CA THR A 163 8.00 0.02 11.67
C THR A 163 8.08 1.18 12.66
N LEU A 164 7.78 2.37 12.20
CA LEU A 164 7.86 3.62 12.96
C LEU A 164 6.55 4.38 12.80
N ASN A 165 6.26 5.25 13.77
CA ASN A 165 5.36 6.37 13.56
C ASN A 165 6.21 7.62 13.27
N PRO A 166 5.72 8.56 12.46
CA PRO A 166 6.47 9.80 12.18
C PRO A 166 6.92 10.55 13.44
N THR A 167 6.11 10.50 14.50
CA THR A 167 6.39 11.12 15.79
C THR A 167 7.48 10.42 16.61
N ASP A 168 7.85 9.18 16.27
CA ASP A 168 8.93 8.44 16.93
C ASP A 168 10.32 8.88 16.44
N LEU A 169 10.39 9.52 15.27
CA LEU A 169 11.65 9.95 14.70
C LEU A 169 12.34 11.02 15.55
N ILE A 170 13.63 10.87 15.73
CA ILE A 170 14.47 11.88 16.38
C ILE A 170 14.88 12.92 15.32
N ASN A 171 14.71 14.21 15.63
CA ASN A 171 14.98 15.32 14.73
C ASN A 171 14.27 15.18 13.36
N PRO A 172 12.94 15.09 13.33
CA PRO A 172 12.20 14.93 12.08
C PRO A 172 12.37 16.16 11.17
N ARG A 173 12.44 15.92 9.88
CA ARG A 173 12.55 16.96 8.83
C ARG A 173 11.61 16.63 7.67
N SER A 174 11.01 17.67 7.09
CA SER A 174 10.27 17.57 5.85
C SER A 174 11.23 17.30 4.69
N THR A 175 10.92 16.33 3.84
CA THR A 175 11.66 16.11 2.58
C THR A 175 11.30 17.13 1.51
N LEU A 176 10.29 17.97 1.73
CA LEU A 176 9.87 19.03 0.83
C LEU A 176 10.67 20.30 1.03
N SER A 177 10.66 20.84 2.25
CA SER A 177 11.34 22.09 2.62
C SER A 177 12.71 21.87 3.25
N GLY A 178 12.96 20.71 3.88
CA GLY A 178 14.11 20.47 4.74
C GLY A 178 13.92 21.00 6.18
N ALA A 179 12.86 21.75 6.44
CA ALA A 179 12.57 22.33 7.75
C ALA A 179 12.06 21.28 8.75
N THR A 180 12.11 21.62 10.03
CA THR A 180 11.44 20.83 11.08
C THR A 180 9.94 21.03 10.98
N PRO A 181 9.13 19.99 10.73
CA PRO A 181 7.69 20.13 10.63
C PRO A 181 7.06 20.36 12.00
N VAL A 182 5.87 20.98 12.03
CA VAL A 182 5.10 21.21 13.25
C VAL A 182 3.93 20.24 13.34
N LEU A 183 3.52 19.84 14.55
CA LEU A 183 2.30 19.07 14.73
C LEU A 183 1.08 19.99 14.67
N LYS A 184 0.07 19.59 13.87
CA LYS A 184 -1.23 20.27 13.82
C LYS A 184 -2.35 19.24 13.97
N PRO A 185 -3.46 19.60 14.64
CA PRO A 185 -4.62 18.74 14.71
C PRO A 185 -5.27 18.58 13.34
N THR A 186 -5.72 17.37 13.05
CA THR A 186 -6.49 17.03 11.85
C THR A 186 -7.51 15.96 12.18
N THR A 187 -8.67 16.01 11.53
CA THR A 187 -9.72 15.00 11.69
C THR A 187 -9.64 14.01 10.55
N ASN A 188 -9.55 12.73 10.90
CA ASN A 188 -9.49 11.63 9.93
C ASN A 188 -10.60 10.62 10.18
N TRP A 189 -10.96 9.87 9.14
CA TRP A 189 -11.85 8.72 9.25
C TRP A 189 -11.05 7.45 9.48
N PHE A 190 -11.50 6.67 10.46
CA PHE A 190 -10.88 5.40 10.84
C PHE A 190 -11.86 4.26 10.65
N LEU A 191 -11.37 3.14 10.15
CA LEU A 191 -12.09 1.89 10.16
C LEU A 191 -11.89 1.21 11.52
N PRO A 192 -12.94 1.04 12.36
CA PRO A 192 -12.80 0.50 13.71
C PRO A 192 -12.61 -1.02 13.68
N LEU A 193 -11.38 -1.47 13.37
CA LEU A 193 -11.04 -2.89 13.24
C LEU A 193 -11.16 -3.67 14.56
N ASP A 194 -11.06 -2.99 15.70
CA ASP A 194 -11.34 -3.54 17.03
C ASP A 194 -12.73 -4.17 17.09
N LYS A 195 -13.74 -3.50 16.55
CA LYS A 195 -15.11 -4.01 16.48
C LYS A 195 -15.28 -5.21 15.54
N LEU A 196 -14.37 -5.40 14.61
CA LEU A 196 -14.37 -6.48 13.63
C LEU A 196 -13.43 -7.63 14.02
N SER A 197 -12.69 -7.50 15.12
CA SER A 197 -11.62 -8.41 15.52
C SER A 197 -12.08 -9.87 15.64
N ASP A 198 -13.22 -10.12 16.30
CA ASP A 198 -13.75 -11.48 16.46
C ASP A 198 -14.17 -12.11 15.14
N ASP A 199 -14.77 -11.34 14.25
CA ASP A 199 -15.19 -11.81 12.92
C ASP A 199 -13.99 -12.10 12.05
N LEU A 200 -12.98 -11.21 12.04
CA LEU A 200 -11.71 -11.40 11.34
C LEU A 200 -10.96 -12.64 11.86
N ARG A 201 -10.89 -12.81 13.17
CA ARG A 201 -10.28 -13.99 13.80
C ARG A 201 -10.97 -15.27 13.38
N ARG A 202 -12.30 -15.31 13.43
CA ARG A 202 -13.07 -16.46 12.97
C ARG A 202 -12.81 -16.78 11.50
N TYR A 203 -12.78 -15.76 10.66
CA TYR A 203 -12.48 -15.92 9.23
C TYR A 203 -11.07 -16.48 9.02
N ILE A 204 -10.04 -15.88 9.61
CA ILE A 204 -8.65 -16.33 9.46
C ILE A 204 -8.48 -17.77 9.96
N THR A 205 -9.03 -18.09 11.14
CA THR A 205 -8.91 -19.44 11.72
C THR A 205 -9.69 -20.50 10.96
N SER A 206 -10.66 -20.12 10.14
CA SER A 206 -11.36 -21.04 9.24
C SER A 206 -10.53 -21.44 8.00
N HIS A 207 -9.34 -20.83 7.79
CA HIS A 207 -8.46 -21.07 6.66
C HIS A 207 -7.06 -21.61 7.08
N PRO A 208 -7.01 -22.79 7.73
CA PRO A 208 -5.72 -23.36 8.17
C PRO A 208 -4.82 -23.75 7.01
N GLU A 209 -5.33 -23.81 5.77
CA GLU A 209 -4.60 -24.08 4.54
C GLU A 209 -3.75 -22.91 4.05
N TRP A 210 -3.90 -21.72 4.63
CA TRP A 210 -3.07 -20.57 4.27
C TRP A 210 -1.61 -20.81 4.62
N LYS A 211 -0.72 -20.15 3.89
CA LYS A 211 0.72 -20.25 4.19
C LYS A 211 0.99 -19.80 5.63
N PRO A 212 1.85 -20.54 6.38
CA PRO A 212 2.09 -20.27 7.80
C PRO A 212 2.48 -18.84 8.12
N ASN A 213 3.27 -18.19 7.26
CA ASN A 213 3.65 -16.78 7.43
C ASN A 213 2.46 -15.82 7.25
N VAL A 214 1.54 -16.09 6.34
CA VAL A 214 0.33 -15.28 6.15
C VAL A 214 -0.61 -15.47 7.35
N TYR A 215 -0.90 -16.73 7.68
CA TYR A 215 -1.77 -17.08 8.81
C TYR A 215 -1.26 -16.53 10.14
N GLY A 216 0.02 -16.73 10.44
CA GLY A 216 0.63 -16.27 11.69
C GLY A 216 0.72 -14.74 11.77
N GLN A 217 1.09 -14.07 10.67
CA GLN A 217 1.20 -12.61 10.65
C GLN A 217 -0.16 -11.93 10.84
N THR A 218 -1.20 -12.41 10.18
CA THR A 218 -2.54 -11.81 10.32
C THR A 218 -3.12 -12.00 11.72
N LEU A 219 -2.88 -13.17 12.35
CA LEU A 219 -3.28 -13.38 13.75
C LEU A 219 -2.47 -12.51 14.72
N SER A 220 -1.15 -12.36 14.51
CA SER A 220 -0.31 -11.53 15.38
C SER A 220 -0.75 -10.06 15.38
N TRP A 221 -1.28 -9.57 14.27
CA TRP A 221 -1.83 -8.22 14.22
C TRP A 221 -3.10 -8.07 15.07
N LEU A 222 -3.97 -9.08 15.05
CA LEU A 222 -5.15 -9.08 15.92
C LEU A 222 -4.80 -9.25 17.40
N ASP A 223 -3.74 -9.98 17.73
CA ASP A 223 -3.24 -10.16 19.09
C ASP A 223 -2.53 -8.91 19.62
N ALA A 224 -1.86 -8.16 18.75
CA ALA A 224 -1.20 -6.89 19.10
C ALA A 224 -2.19 -5.71 19.23
N GLY A 225 -3.41 -5.90 18.76
CA GLY A 225 -4.41 -4.84 18.59
C GLY A 225 -5.13 -4.35 19.84
N ASP A 226 -4.72 -4.76 21.02
CA ASP A 226 -5.34 -4.33 22.28
C ASP A 226 -5.01 -2.88 22.68
N GLY A 227 -4.74 -2.01 21.73
CA GLY A 227 -4.70 -0.61 22.07
C GLY A 227 -3.97 0.37 21.16
N HIS A 228 -3.19 -0.05 20.19
CA HIS A 228 -2.51 0.91 19.30
C HIS A 228 -2.49 0.40 17.86
N GLY A 229 -3.59 0.71 17.15
CA GLY A 229 -3.88 0.24 15.81
C GLY A 229 -2.79 0.50 14.79
N ALA A 230 -2.14 -0.58 14.38
CA ALA A 230 -1.40 -0.61 13.12
C ALA A 230 -2.34 -0.59 11.88
N PHE A 231 -3.63 -0.40 12.07
CA PHE A 231 -4.66 -0.50 11.04
C PHE A 231 -5.68 0.62 11.14
N ALA A 232 -5.29 1.85 10.94
CA ALA A 232 -6.29 2.90 11.06
C ALA A 232 -6.00 4.18 10.29
N GLN A 233 -5.51 4.11 9.09
CA GLN A 233 -5.60 5.25 8.18
C GLN A 233 -6.12 4.75 6.83
N ALA A 234 -7.38 5.08 6.55
CA ALA A 234 -7.97 4.95 5.23
C ALA A 234 -7.63 6.16 4.38
#